data_dfab4228eb9a10d06fe9b5beba4712dc
#
_entry.id   dfab4228eb9a10d06fe9b5beba4712dc
#
_cell.length_a   1.000
_cell.length_b   1.000
_cell.length_c   1.000
_cell.angle_alpha   90.00
_cell.angle_beta   90.00
_cell.angle_gamma   90.00
#
_symmetry.space_group_name_H-M   'P 1'
#
loop_
_entity.id
_entity.type
_entity.pdbx_description
1 polymer ?
#
loop_
_entity_poly.entity_id
_entity_poly.type
_entity_poly.pdbx_seq_one_letter_code
_entity_poly.pdbx_strand_id
1 'polypeptide(L)'
;GSGIGPSHPRRHPESRSQPRAPPATRRLRFSAGAISTPGTPAGPTTNLLHLLPPAASLPLPPPLTAAIPSDSLATHPSPDRPWLLPRRPLRVAILGATGAVGQELLCLLAERRFPVAELIPLASPRSAGQSLEWQGQTLEVRPVDAAAFHGIDLVLASAGGATSRQWAAQAVAAGAVVIDNSSAFRLDPQVPLVVPEVNPRAAFHHRGIIANPNCTTILLTVALAPLAARRPLRRIVVSTYQSASGAGARAMEELRSLSRTVLDGGTPVSEVLPHSLAFNLFLHNSPLQANGYCEEELKMLHETRKILGLPDLRLTATCVRVPVLRAHSEAVNLEFEEPFPVEEARAILAGAPGVELIDDREAQRFPMPTDVTGRDPVAVGRIRQDLSEPNALELWLCGDQIRKGAALNAIQIAELLQEGPDAAAGGGAV
;
A
#
# COMPACT_ATOMS: atom_id res chain seq x y z
N GLY A 1 -18.40 -48.19 68.29
CA GLY A 1 -19.63 -47.86 67.63
C GLY A 1 -19.43 -47.85 66.11
N SER A 2 -20.18 -48.73 65.51
CA SER A 2 -20.78 -48.74 64.21
C SER A 2 -20.01 -48.10 63.01
N GLY A 3 -19.48 -49.00 62.13
CA GLY A 3 -19.05 -48.74 60.78
C GLY A 3 -20.23 -48.75 59.84
N ILE A 4 -20.06 -47.94 58.75
CA ILE A 4 -20.89 -48.05 57.56
C ILE A 4 -19.91 -48.04 56.34
N GLY A 5 -19.91 -49.15 55.61
CA GLY A 5 -19.11 -49.33 54.38
C GLY A 5 -19.81 -48.69 53.16
N PRO A 6 -19.06 -48.39 52.11
CA PRO A 6 -19.61 -47.73 50.91
C PRO A 6 -20.21 -48.79 49.95
N SER A 7 -21.41 -48.46 49.43
CA SER A 7 -22.13 -49.20 48.39
C SER A 7 -21.57 -48.92 46.98
N HIS A 8 -21.26 -49.98 46.22
CA HIS A 8 -20.94 -49.91 44.81
C HIS A 8 -22.19 -49.65 43.94
N PRO A 9 -22.13 -48.79 42.92
CA PRO A 9 -23.16 -48.71 41.89
C PRO A 9 -22.87 -49.75 40.76
N ARG A 10 -23.95 -50.40 40.36
CA ARG A 10 -24.01 -51.41 39.30
C ARG A 10 -23.70 -50.80 37.92
N ARG A 11 -22.86 -51.50 37.13
CA ARG A 11 -22.62 -51.18 35.73
C ARG A 11 -23.82 -51.65 34.88
N HIS A 12 -24.36 -50.74 34.04
CA HIS A 12 -25.23 -51.09 32.92
C HIS A 12 -24.38 -51.38 31.65
N PRO A 13 -24.81 -52.29 30.79
CA PRO A 13 -24.07 -52.64 29.59
C PRO A 13 -24.22 -51.58 28.49
N GLU A 14 -23.08 -51.12 27.93
CA GLU A 14 -23.02 -50.25 26.78
C GLU A 14 -23.54 -50.98 25.52
N SER A 15 -24.55 -50.39 24.89
CA SER A 15 -24.99 -50.76 23.56
C SER A 15 -24.00 -50.25 22.50
N ARG A 16 -23.30 -51.15 21.81
CA ARG A 16 -22.47 -50.86 20.66
C ARG A 16 -23.36 -50.34 19.52
N SER A 17 -23.28 -49.04 19.21
CA SER A 17 -23.81 -48.47 17.97
C SER A 17 -22.83 -48.70 16.82
N GLN A 18 -23.25 -49.38 15.77
CA GLN A 18 -22.50 -49.53 14.51
C GLN A 18 -22.31 -48.19 13.80
N PRO A 19 -21.18 -47.93 13.11
CA PRO A 19 -20.98 -46.74 12.36
C PRO A 19 -21.87 -46.72 11.10
N ARG A 20 -22.63 -45.61 10.91
CA ARG A 20 -23.39 -45.33 9.70
C ARG A 20 -22.43 -45.06 8.54
N ALA A 21 -22.68 -45.71 7.38
CA ALA A 21 -21.99 -45.46 6.12
C ALA A 21 -22.25 -43.99 5.66
N PRO A 22 -21.24 -43.34 5.00
CA PRO A 22 -21.40 -41.99 4.46
C PRO A 22 -22.34 -42.01 3.25
N PRO A 23 -23.08 -40.89 3.00
CA PRO A 23 -24.00 -40.77 1.87
C PRO A 23 -23.23 -40.75 0.55
N ALA A 24 -23.78 -41.41 -0.45
CA ALA A 24 -23.23 -41.58 -1.79
C ALA A 24 -23.05 -40.21 -2.48
N THR A 25 -21.84 -39.93 -2.91
CA THR A 25 -21.49 -38.78 -3.75
C THR A 25 -22.17 -38.89 -5.11
N ARG A 26 -23.09 -37.98 -5.38
CA ARG A 26 -23.76 -37.81 -6.66
C ARG A 26 -22.74 -37.23 -7.66
N ARG A 27 -22.19 -38.07 -8.53
CA ARG A 27 -21.36 -37.58 -9.66
C ARG A 27 -22.24 -36.87 -10.65
N LEU A 28 -22.05 -35.53 -10.77
CA LEU A 28 -22.57 -34.77 -11.89
C LEU A 28 -21.84 -35.20 -13.17
N ARG A 29 -22.57 -35.83 -14.08
CA ARG A 29 -22.09 -36.06 -15.45
C ARG A 29 -22.31 -34.78 -16.24
N PHE A 30 -21.23 -34.13 -16.65
CA PHE A 30 -21.28 -33.12 -17.70
C PHE A 30 -21.38 -33.84 -19.05
N SER A 31 -22.48 -33.65 -19.75
CA SER A 31 -22.60 -34.04 -21.15
C SER A 31 -21.92 -32.99 -22.01
N ALA A 32 -20.90 -33.40 -22.75
CA ALA A 32 -20.31 -32.57 -23.80
C ALA A 32 -21.31 -32.43 -24.96
N GLY A 33 -21.96 -31.29 -25.03
CA GLY A 33 -22.73 -30.90 -26.20
C GLY A 33 -21.75 -30.48 -27.33
N ALA A 34 -21.79 -31.18 -28.43
CA ALA A 34 -21.03 -30.84 -29.62
C ALA A 34 -21.54 -29.51 -30.22
N ILE A 35 -20.65 -28.50 -30.24
CA ILE A 35 -20.93 -27.25 -30.96
C ILE A 35 -20.55 -27.48 -32.42
N SER A 36 -21.55 -27.53 -33.28
CA SER A 36 -21.35 -27.54 -34.74
C SER A 36 -20.95 -26.13 -35.22
N THR A 37 -19.80 -26.04 -35.84
CA THR A 37 -19.32 -24.83 -36.55
C THR A 37 -19.97 -24.69 -37.90
N PRO A 38 -20.54 -23.51 -38.29
CA PRO A 38 -20.91 -23.26 -39.65
C PRO A 38 -19.71 -22.98 -40.55
N GLY A 39 -19.71 -23.58 -41.73
CA GLY A 39 -18.64 -23.49 -42.69
C GLY A 39 -18.45 -22.07 -43.24
N THR A 40 -17.17 -21.69 -43.40
CA THR A 40 -16.70 -20.46 -44.05
C THR A 40 -16.55 -20.70 -45.56
N PRO A 41 -17.03 -19.79 -46.41
CA PRO A 41 -16.69 -19.83 -47.86
C PRO A 41 -15.30 -19.21 -48.08
N ALA A 42 -14.51 -19.92 -48.85
CA ALA A 42 -13.20 -19.47 -49.32
C ALA A 42 -13.32 -18.28 -50.29
N GLY A 43 -12.71 -17.16 -49.97
CA GLY A 43 -12.44 -16.04 -50.86
C GLY A 43 -10.94 -15.77 -50.96
N PRO A 44 -10.42 -15.16 -52.02
CA PRO A 44 -9.02 -15.22 -52.39
C PRO A 44 -8.10 -14.36 -51.51
N THR A 45 -6.99 -14.95 -51.12
CA THR A 45 -5.84 -14.32 -50.46
C THR A 45 -5.22 -13.23 -51.32
N THR A 46 -5.37 -11.98 -50.91
CA THR A 46 -4.55 -10.87 -51.42
C THR A 46 -3.57 -10.48 -50.32
N ASN A 47 -2.28 -10.74 -50.58
CA ASN A 47 -1.13 -10.28 -49.79
C ASN A 47 -1.10 -8.75 -49.78
N LEU A 48 -1.39 -8.11 -48.66
CA LEU A 48 -1.13 -6.69 -48.41
C LEU A 48 -0.10 -6.56 -47.26
N LEU A 49 1.14 -6.92 -47.60
CA LEU A 49 2.33 -6.54 -46.85
C LEU A 49 2.93 -5.34 -47.57
N HIS A 50 2.45 -4.12 -47.33
CA HIS A 50 3.24 -2.90 -47.51
C HIS A 50 2.57 -1.69 -46.86
N LEU A 51 3.39 -0.93 -46.12
CA LEU A 51 3.21 0.46 -45.71
C LEU A 51 2.45 0.70 -44.40
N LEU A 52 3.15 0.43 -43.30
CA LEU A 52 3.01 1.29 -42.12
C LEU A 52 4.14 2.33 -42.14
N PRO A 53 3.83 3.62 -42.04
CA PRO A 53 4.86 4.65 -41.90
C PRO A 53 5.54 4.50 -40.52
N PRO A 54 6.81 4.93 -40.35
CA PRO A 54 7.51 4.88 -39.09
C PRO A 54 6.72 5.69 -38.05
N ALA A 55 6.58 5.13 -36.84
CA ALA A 55 5.92 5.76 -35.71
C ALA A 55 6.57 7.14 -35.48
N ALA A 56 5.84 8.20 -35.79
CA ALA A 56 6.18 9.53 -35.36
C ALA A 56 6.16 9.57 -33.85
N SER A 57 7.26 9.96 -33.24
CA SER A 57 7.35 10.25 -31.79
C SER A 57 6.36 11.35 -31.46
N LEU A 58 5.23 10.97 -30.86
CA LEU A 58 4.28 11.94 -30.31
C LEU A 58 4.97 12.65 -29.14
N PRO A 59 4.91 13.98 -29.07
CA PRO A 59 5.42 14.73 -27.92
C PRO A 59 4.64 14.30 -26.68
N LEU A 60 5.35 14.08 -25.57
CA LEU A 60 4.77 13.89 -24.26
C LEU A 60 3.81 15.06 -23.96
N PRO A 61 2.63 14.79 -23.38
CA PRO A 61 1.77 15.87 -22.93
C PRO A 61 2.55 16.73 -21.94
N PRO A 62 2.38 18.07 -21.95
CA PRO A 62 3.07 18.94 -21.04
C PRO A 62 2.74 18.52 -19.59
N PRO A 63 3.69 18.59 -18.65
CA PRO A 63 3.42 18.32 -17.27
C PRO A 63 2.32 19.28 -16.79
N LEU A 64 1.30 18.75 -16.11
CA LEU A 64 0.30 19.54 -15.40
C LEU A 64 0.99 20.21 -14.20
N THR A 65 1.85 21.17 -14.50
CA THR A 65 2.49 22.05 -13.52
C THR A 65 1.57 23.24 -13.25
N ALA A 66 0.65 23.08 -12.29
CA ALA A 66 0.37 24.24 -11.46
C ALA A 66 1.60 24.40 -10.54
N ALA A 67 2.64 25.06 -11.02
CA ALA A 67 3.77 25.43 -10.20
C ALA A 67 3.24 26.25 -9.02
N ILE A 68 3.67 25.92 -7.81
CA ILE A 68 3.48 26.77 -6.63
C ILE A 68 4.17 28.09 -6.99
N PRO A 69 3.47 29.25 -6.94
CA PRO A 69 4.11 30.52 -7.25
C PRO A 69 5.33 30.68 -6.33
N SER A 70 6.49 30.94 -6.90
CA SER A 70 7.76 31.06 -6.18
C SER A 70 7.75 32.18 -5.12
N ASP A 71 6.83 33.10 -5.21
CA ASP A 71 6.77 34.31 -4.37
C ASP A 71 5.92 34.16 -3.09
N SER A 72 5.27 32.99 -2.85
CA SER A 72 4.42 32.79 -1.66
C SER A 72 5.09 32.03 -0.52
N LEU A 73 6.33 31.62 -0.67
CA LEU A 73 7.09 30.91 0.36
C LEU A 73 7.76 31.94 1.27
N ALA A 74 7.08 32.30 2.38
CA ALA A 74 7.62 33.15 3.42
C ALA A 74 8.97 32.64 3.94
N THR A 75 9.91 33.59 4.09
CA THR A 75 11.21 33.51 4.80
C THR A 75 11.74 32.09 5.06
N HIS A 76 12.43 31.55 4.08
CA HIS A 76 13.18 30.30 4.23
C HIS A 76 14.22 30.42 5.35
N PRO A 77 14.33 29.41 6.24
CA PRO A 77 15.57 29.29 7.00
C PRO A 77 16.74 29.19 6.01
N SER A 78 17.90 29.66 6.41
CA SER A 78 19.13 29.67 5.60
C SER A 78 19.26 28.35 4.82
N PRO A 79 19.69 28.37 3.54
CA PRO A 79 19.89 27.17 2.71
C PRO A 79 20.81 26.13 3.33
N ASP A 80 21.54 26.49 4.37
CA ASP A 80 22.51 25.63 5.06
C ASP A 80 21.96 24.89 6.29
N ARG A 81 20.67 25.02 6.64
CA ARG A 81 20.06 24.27 7.73
C ARG A 81 18.90 23.41 7.24
N PRO A 82 18.97 22.08 7.43
CA PRO A 82 17.84 21.20 7.11
C PRO A 82 16.63 21.61 7.95
N TRP A 83 15.44 21.58 7.35
CA TRP A 83 14.19 21.74 8.06
C TRP A 83 13.99 20.52 8.96
N LEU A 84 14.15 20.69 10.26
CA LEU A 84 13.97 19.63 11.26
C LEU A 84 12.73 19.93 12.10
N LEU A 85 12.07 18.89 12.54
CA LEU A 85 11.05 19.03 13.57
C LEU A 85 11.72 19.30 14.94
N PRO A 86 11.15 20.14 15.79
CA PRO A 86 11.70 20.40 17.13
C PRO A 86 11.80 19.12 17.97
N ARG A 87 12.89 18.98 18.72
CA ARG A 87 13.09 17.87 19.69
C ARG A 87 12.31 18.11 20.99
N ARG A 88 11.02 18.42 20.88
CA ARG A 88 10.05 18.58 21.97
C ARG A 88 8.73 17.95 21.53
N PRO A 89 7.77 17.76 22.44
CA PRO A 89 6.41 17.41 22.04
C PRO A 89 5.83 18.43 21.04
N LEU A 90 5.19 17.94 19.99
CA LEU A 90 4.74 18.73 18.83
C LEU A 90 3.24 19.01 18.89
N ARG A 91 2.83 20.12 18.30
CA ARG A 91 1.45 20.34 17.89
C ARG A 91 1.24 19.71 16.53
N VAL A 92 0.46 18.63 16.49
CA VAL A 92 0.26 17.79 15.30
C VAL A 92 -1.17 17.98 14.80
N ALA A 93 -1.33 18.29 13.52
CA ALA A 93 -2.62 18.26 12.86
C ALA A 93 -2.74 17.03 11.94
N ILE A 94 -3.88 16.34 11.96
CA ILE A 94 -4.21 15.27 11.02
C ILE A 94 -5.27 15.80 10.06
N LEU A 95 -4.88 16.08 8.83
CA LEU A 95 -5.81 16.52 7.78
C LEU A 95 -6.42 15.28 7.11
N GLY A 96 -7.73 15.09 7.31
CA GLY A 96 -8.45 13.87 6.92
C GLY A 96 -8.56 12.84 8.06
N ALA A 97 -8.63 13.32 9.30
CA ALA A 97 -8.62 12.50 10.51
C ALA A 97 -9.72 11.43 10.59
N THR A 98 -10.87 11.65 9.95
CA THR A 98 -12.01 10.71 9.94
C THR A 98 -11.87 9.59 8.90
N GLY A 99 -10.87 9.64 8.01
CA GLY A 99 -10.60 8.61 7.02
C GLY A 99 -9.86 7.39 7.60
N ALA A 100 -9.78 6.29 6.84
CA ALA A 100 -9.13 5.06 7.28
C ALA A 100 -7.65 5.27 7.67
N VAL A 101 -6.89 6.02 6.86
CA VAL A 101 -5.49 6.36 7.17
C VAL A 101 -5.40 7.36 8.32
N GLY A 102 -6.35 8.33 8.41
CA GLY A 102 -6.41 9.27 9.53
C GLY A 102 -6.62 8.57 10.88
N GLN A 103 -7.49 7.57 10.94
CA GLN A 103 -7.70 6.75 12.13
C GLN A 103 -6.46 5.91 12.48
N GLU A 104 -5.79 5.36 11.48
CA GLU A 104 -4.54 4.62 11.71
C GLU A 104 -3.41 5.54 12.20
N LEU A 105 -3.33 6.80 11.70
CA LEU A 105 -2.39 7.79 12.22
C LEU A 105 -2.62 8.08 13.72
N LEU A 106 -3.89 8.21 14.14
CA LEU A 106 -4.23 8.38 15.56
C LEU A 106 -3.73 7.19 16.40
N CYS A 107 -4.01 5.97 15.95
CA CYS A 107 -3.57 4.74 16.62
C CYS A 107 -2.04 4.67 16.71
N LEU A 108 -1.35 4.91 15.60
CA LEU A 108 0.11 4.78 15.52
C LEU A 108 0.86 5.87 16.29
N LEU A 109 0.37 7.11 16.32
CA LEU A 109 0.96 8.17 17.17
C LEU A 109 0.95 7.75 18.65
N ALA A 110 -0.12 7.09 19.12
CA ALA A 110 -0.21 6.58 20.47
C ALA A 110 0.68 5.33 20.69
N GLU A 111 0.59 4.35 19.78
CA GLU A 111 1.31 3.08 19.84
C GLU A 111 2.84 3.29 19.84
N ARG A 112 3.32 4.17 18.97
CA ARG A 112 4.75 4.52 18.86
C ARG A 112 5.21 5.55 19.90
N ARG A 113 4.30 6.06 20.74
CA ARG A 113 4.58 7.11 21.71
C ARG A 113 5.24 8.33 21.07
N PHE A 114 4.78 8.68 19.86
CA PHE A 114 5.27 9.87 19.18
C PHE A 114 5.03 11.10 20.07
N PRO A 115 5.99 12.02 20.24
CA PRO A 115 5.87 13.12 21.20
C PRO A 115 4.88 14.20 20.71
N VAL A 116 3.62 14.06 21.10
CA VAL A 116 2.52 14.98 20.79
C VAL A 116 2.19 15.83 22.00
N ALA A 117 2.26 17.17 21.87
CA ALA A 117 1.80 18.12 22.87
C ALA A 117 0.32 18.42 22.72
N GLU A 118 -0.15 18.55 21.49
CA GLU A 118 -1.56 18.78 21.15
C GLU A 118 -1.87 18.09 19.82
N LEU A 119 -2.99 17.39 19.73
CA LEU A 119 -3.47 16.73 18.52
C LEU A 119 -4.73 17.40 18.01
N ILE A 120 -4.69 17.88 16.76
CA ILE A 120 -5.77 18.62 16.13
C ILE A 120 -6.31 17.80 14.93
N PRO A 121 -7.46 17.13 15.06
CA PRO A 121 -8.09 16.46 13.95
C PRO A 121 -8.81 17.45 13.03
N LEU A 122 -8.39 17.50 11.76
CA LEU A 122 -8.96 18.36 10.72
C LEU A 122 -9.66 17.53 9.66
N ALA A 123 -10.84 17.97 9.22
CA ALA A 123 -11.59 17.33 8.14
C ALA A 123 -12.40 18.36 7.34
N SER A 124 -13.15 17.87 6.32
CA SER A 124 -14.09 18.68 5.57
C SER A 124 -15.24 19.19 6.48
N PRO A 125 -15.93 20.27 6.13
CA PRO A 125 -17.09 20.76 6.88
C PRO A 125 -18.16 19.70 7.15
N ARG A 126 -18.31 18.71 6.26
CA ARG A 126 -19.25 17.59 6.43
C ARG A 126 -18.94 16.70 7.64
N SER A 127 -17.68 16.60 8.01
CA SER A 127 -17.22 15.75 9.14
C SER A 127 -16.89 16.59 10.39
N ALA A 128 -16.98 17.92 10.32
CA ALA A 128 -16.76 18.79 11.46
C ALA A 128 -17.80 18.52 12.57
N GLY A 129 -17.38 18.68 13.84
CA GLY A 129 -18.21 18.40 15.01
C GLY A 129 -18.28 16.92 15.42
N GLN A 130 -17.71 15.99 14.63
CA GLN A 130 -17.56 14.61 15.08
C GLN A 130 -16.53 14.54 16.21
N SER A 131 -16.71 13.57 17.12
CA SER A 131 -15.75 13.30 18.18
C SER A 131 -14.90 12.10 17.84
N LEU A 132 -13.60 12.18 18.14
CA LEU A 132 -12.64 11.08 18.03
C LEU A 132 -12.01 10.85 19.39
N GLU A 133 -11.82 9.58 19.77
CA GLU A 133 -11.13 9.22 21.00
C GLU A 133 -9.63 9.03 20.74
N TRP A 134 -8.77 9.65 21.57
CA TRP A 134 -7.33 9.47 21.51
C TRP A 134 -6.71 9.54 22.90
N GLN A 135 -6.04 8.46 23.33
CA GLN A 135 -5.40 8.34 24.66
C GLN A 135 -6.31 8.76 25.84
N GLY A 136 -7.59 8.39 25.79
CA GLY A 136 -8.57 8.72 26.81
C GLY A 136 -9.09 10.17 26.76
N GLN A 137 -8.76 10.92 25.73
CA GLN A 137 -9.29 12.26 25.50
C GLN A 137 -10.24 12.25 24.30
N THR A 138 -11.34 12.95 24.42
CA THR A 138 -12.27 13.20 23.31
C THR A 138 -11.83 14.44 22.53
N LEU A 139 -11.48 14.26 21.26
CA LEU A 139 -11.05 15.30 20.36
C LEU A 139 -12.18 15.68 19.41
N GLU A 140 -12.52 16.94 19.32
CA GLU A 140 -13.48 17.45 18.33
C GLU A 140 -12.82 17.65 16.98
N VAL A 141 -13.41 17.07 15.92
CA VAL A 141 -12.98 17.27 14.53
C VAL A 141 -13.33 18.68 14.08
N ARG A 142 -12.32 19.47 13.73
CA ARG A 142 -12.48 20.85 13.26
C ARG A 142 -12.52 20.91 11.73
N PRO A 143 -13.27 21.85 11.16
CA PRO A 143 -13.17 22.13 9.73
C PRO A 143 -11.78 22.70 9.41
N VAL A 144 -11.24 22.33 8.24
CA VAL A 144 -9.97 22.89 7.78
C VAL A 144 -10.20 24.29 7.22
N ASP A 145 -9.44 25.26 7.73
CA ASP A 145 -9.29 26.62 7.22
C ASP A 145 -7.83 27.09 7.39
N ALA A 146 -7.51 28.29 6.91
CA ALA A 146 -6.14 28.82 7.00
C ALA A 146 -5.69 29.06 8.46
N ALA A 147 -6.60 29.40 9.37
CA ALA A 147 -6.29 29.65 10.77
C ALA A 147 -5.99 28.36 11.54
N ALA A 148 -6.49 27.22 11.06
CA ALA A 148 -6.28 25.93 11.67
C ALA A 148 -4.79 25.51 11.72
N PHE A 149 -3.94 26.12 10.90
CA PHE A 149 -2.49 25.80 10.85
C PHE A 149 -1.62 26.68 11.75
N HIS A 150 -2.18 27.68 12.43
CA HIS A 150 -1.39 28.56 13.31
C HIS A 150 -0.75 27.80 14.47
N GLY A 151 0.58 27.86 14.53
CA GLY A 151 1.36 27.22 15.58
C GLY A 151 1.38 25.69 15.50
N ILE A 152 0.99 25.08 14.38
CA ILE A 152 1.18 23.66 14.12
C ILE A 152 2.63 23.41 13.71
N ASP A 153 3.26 22.39 14.29
CA ASP A 153 4.61 21.97 13.93
C ASP A 153 4.59 20.96 12.78
N LEU A 154 3.61 20.04 12.79
CA LEU A 154 3.52 18.93 11.84
C LEU A 154 2.08 18.74 11.35
N VAL A 155 1.90 18.64 10.05
CA VAL A 155 0.64 18.23 9.41
C VAL A 155 0.82 16.85 8.77
N LEU A 156 0.07 15.85 9.22
CA LEU A 156 -0.06 14.55 8.58
C LEU A 156 -1.31 14.58 7.68
N ALA A 157 -1.12 14.73 6.37
CA ALA A 157 -2.21 14.93 5.43
C ALA A 157 -2.63 13.62 4.74
N SER A 158 -3.92 13.29 4.82
CA SER A 158 -4.54 12.12 4.20
C SER A 158 -5.97 12.39 3.70
N ALA A 159 -6.19 13.59 3.12
CA ALA A 159 -7.52 14.05 2.69
C ALA A 159 -7.69 14.08 1.15
N GLY A 160 -6.76 13.47 0.41
CA GLY A 160 -6.75 13.41 -1.05
C GLY A 160 -6.10 14.59 -1.73
N GLY A 161 -5.71 14.42 -3.01
CA GLY A 161 -4.82 15.35 -3.72
C GLY A 161 -5.37 16.75 -3.91
N ALA A 162 -6.67 16.93 -4.09
CA ALA A 162 -7.28 18.26 -4.23
C ALA A 162 -7.14 19.06 -2.92
N THR A 163 -7.43 18.43 -1.78
CA THR A 163 -7.30 19.03 -0.45
C THR A 163 -5.83 19.34 -0.12
N SER A 164 -4.92 18.43 -0.44
CA SER A 164 -3.48 18.64 -0.23
C SER A 164 -2.97 19.83 -1.06
N ARG A 165 -3.32 19.93 -2.35
CA ARG A 165 -2.97 21.10 -3.18
C ARG A 165 -3.52 22.41 -2.62
N GLN A 166 -4.72 22.38 -2.05
CA GLN A 166 -5.35 23.59 -1.49
C GLN A 166 -4.65 24.07 -0.21
N TRP A 167 -4.25 23.15 0.68
CA TRP A 167 -3.89 23.49 2.05
C TRP A 167 -2.41 23.34 2.38
N ALA A 168 -1.64 22.51 1.66
CA ALA A 168 -0.25 22.25 2.03
C ALA A 168 0.62 23.51 2.04
N ALA A 169 0.50 24.37 1.01
CA ALA A 169 1.26 25.61 0.95
C ALA A 169 0.89 26.58 2.09
N GLN A 170 -0.38 26.61 2.50
CA GLN A 170 -0.83 27.45 3.62
C GLN A 170 -0.32 26.94 4.96
N ALA A 171 -0.29 25.62 5.16
CA ALA A 171 0.30 25.01 6.35
C ALA A 171 1.80 25.30 6.45
N VAL A 172 2.53 25.18 5.33
CA VAL A 172 3.96 25.55 5.27
C VAL A 172 4.18 27.03 5.54
N ALA A 173 3.36 27.93 4.97
CA ALA A 173 3.43 29.36 5.23
C ALA A 173 3.14 29.72 6.70
N ALA A 174 2.36 28.89 7.41
CA ALA A 174 2.13 29.02 8.85
C ALA A 174 3.27 28.42 9.70
N GLY A 175 4.31 27.83 9.08
CA GLY A 175 5.49 27.26 9.75
C GLY A 175 5.47 25.75 9.99
N ALA A 176 4.43 25.04 9.52
CA ALA A 176 4.34 23.60 9.68
C ALA A 176 5.15 22.83 8.62
N VAL A 177 5.65 21.65 8.99
CA VAL A 177 6.07 20.64 8.02
C VAL A 177 4.85 19.78 7.65
N VAL A 178 4.66 19.53 6.36
CA VAL A 178 3.56 18.71 5.83
C VAL A 178 4.12 17.39 5.30
N ILE A 179 3.62 16.27 5.81
CA ILE A 179 3.84 14.94 5.24
C ILE A 179 2.55 14.51 4.58
N ASP A 180 2.56 14.44 3.23
CA ASP A 180 1.35 14.25 2.43
C ASP A 180 1.24 12.83 1.86
N ASN A 181 0.19 12.11 2.26
CA ASN A 181 -0.12 10.76 1.75
C ASN A 181 -0.82 10.77 0.39
N SER A 182 -1.20 11.93 -0.14
CA SER A 182 -1.86 12.00 -1.44
C SER A 182 -0.87 11.91 -2.61
N SER A 183 -1.39 11.80 -3.83
CA SER A 183 -0.56 11.83 -5.03
C SER A 183 -0.18 13.24 -5.49
N ALA A 184 -0.57 14.29 -4.75
CA ALA A 184 -0.50 15.69 -5.21
C ALA A 184 0.93 16.15 -5.56
N PHE A 185 1.91 15.72 -4.78
CA PHE A 185 3.29 16.21 -4.85
C PHE A 185 4.34 15.14 -5.14
N ARG A 186 3.93 13.87 -5.29
CA ARG A 186 4.86 12.74 -5.39
C ARG A 186 5.86 12.85 -6.55
N LEU A 187 5.41 13.38 -7.69
CA LEU A 187 6.25 13.53 -8.88
C LEU A 187 6.85 14.95 -9.03
N ASP A 188 6.56 15.86 -8.11
CA ASP A 188 7.21 17.17 -8.09
C ASP A 188 8.70 17.02 -7.79
N PRO A 189 9.61 17.51 -8.65
CA PRO A 189 11.05 17.35 -8.47
C PRO A 189 11.59 18.08 -7.24
N GLN A 190 10.88 19.07 -6.71
CA GLN A 190 11.26 19.83 -5.52
C GLN A 190 10.74 19.22 -4.22
N VAL A 191 9.85 18.23 -4.30
CA VAL A 191 9.26 17.56 -3.13
C VAL A 191 9.88 16.17 -3.01
N PRO A 192 10.59 15.85 -1.92
CA PRO A 192 11.13 14.51 -1.72
C PRO A 192 10.01 13.49 -1.53
N LEU A 193 10.20 12.30 -2.12
CA LEU A 193 9.35 11.14 -2.01
C LEU A 193 10.08 10.10 -1.17
N VAL A 194 9.59 9.81 0.05
CA VAL A 194 10.41 9.18 1.07
C VAL A 194 9.84 7.85 1.56
N VAL A 195 10.69 6.83 1.57
CA VAL A 195 10.51 5.57 2.32
C VAL A 195 11.70 5.44 3.28
N PRO A 196 11.50 5.55 4.60
CA PRO A 196 12.59 5.63 5.59
C PRO A 196 13.61 4.49 5.52
N GLU A 197 13.18 3.28 5.19
CA GLU A 197 14.06 2.12 5.05
C GLU A 197 14.87 2.11 3.74
N VAL A 198 14.53 3.00 2.79
CA VAL A 198 15.11 3.00 1.43
C VAL A 198 15.96 4.24 1.19
N ASN A 199 15.36 5.42 1.35
CA ASN A 199 16.01 6.69 1.03
C ASN A 199 15.84 7.74 2.15
N PRO A 200 16.19 7.42 3.42
CA PRO A 200 15.93 8.30 4.57
C PRO A 200 16.53 9.69 4.42
N ARG A 201 17.70 9.81 3.77
CA ARG A 201 18.38 11.09 3.56
C ARG A 201 17.58 12.07 2.72
N ALA A 202 16.71 11.57 1.82
CA ALA A 202 15.87 12.43 1.00
C ALA A 202 14.91 13.28 1.84
N ALA A 203 14.51 12.82 3.03
CA ALA A 203 13.65 13.57 3.94
C ALA A 203 14.21 14.94 4.30
N PHE A 204 15.54 15.10 4.36
CA PHE A 204 16.18 16.35 4.77
C PHE A 204 16.34 17.39 3.67
N HIS A 205 15.92 17.07 2.44
CA HIS A 205 15.96 18.00 1.30
C HIS A 205 14.62 18.68 1.02
N HIS A 206 13.64 18.54 1.91
CA HIS A 206 12.33 19.14 1.72
C HIS A 206 12.33 20.67 1.90
N ARG A 207 11.30 21.30 1.36
CA ARG A 207 11.00 22.74 1.50
C ARG A 207 9.66 22.96 2.20
N GLY A 208 9.44 22.23 3.30
CA GLY A 208 8.20 22.24 4.07
C GLY A 208 7.22 21.13 3.70
N ILE A 209 7.29 20.52 2.51
CA ILE A 209 6.44 19.40 2.08
C ILE A 209 7.29 18.17 1.81
N ILE A 210 6.86 17.01 2.32
CA ILE A 210 7.39 15.69 2.01
C ILE A 210 6.24 14.83 1.50
N ALA A 211 6.43 14.16 0.37
CA ALA A 211 5.45 13.24 -0.17
C ALA A 211 5.66 11.83 0.39
N ASN A 212 4.57 11.23 0.86
CA ASN A 212 4.49 9.82 1.22
C ASN A 212 4.07 9.03 -0.02
N PRO A 213 4.79 7.98 -0.43
CA PRO A 213 4.54 7.29 -1.69
C PRO A 213 3.20 6.54 -1.74
N ASN A 214 2.88 6.01 -2.91
CA ASN A 214 1.79 5.07 -3.11
C ASN A 214 2.00 3.80 -2.28
N CYS A 215 0.91 3.23 -1.75
CA CYS A 215 0.99 2.10 -0.83
C CYS A 215 1.69 0.87 -1.42
N THR A 216 1.39 0.51 -2.66
CA THR A 216 2.07 -0.61 -3.34
C THR A 216 3.53 -0.26 -3.64
N THR A 217 3.83 0.98 -4.01
CA THR A 217 5.22 1.42 -4.21
C THR A 217 6.06 1.34 -2.93
N ILE A 218 5.48 1.68 -1.77
CA ILE A 218 6.19 1.54 -0.48
C ILE A 218 6.51 0.07 -0.22
N LEU A 219 5.50 -0.82 -0.33
CA LEU A 219 5.70 -2.25 -0.08
C LEU A 219 6.75 -2.84 -1.02
N LEU A 220 6.64 -2.53 -2.32
CA LEU A 220 7.60 -2.95 -3.33
C LEU A 220 9.02 -2.48 -3.00
N THR A 221 9.21 -1.19 -2.76
CA THR A 221 10.55 -0.62 -2.59
C THR A 221 11.23 -1.05 -1.29
N VAL A 222 10.50 -1.29 -0.19
CA VAL A 222 11.03 -1.87 1.04
C VAL A 222 11.63 -3.25 0.78
N ALA A 223 10.95 -4.09 0.01
CA ALA A 223 11.44 -5.42 -0.34
C ALA A 223 12.59 -5.39 -1.36
N LEU A 224 12.58 -4.43 -2.30
CA LEU A 224 13.55 -4.34 -3.39
C LEU A 224 14.89 -3.73 -2.98
N ALA A 225 14.87 -2.65 -2.18
CA ALA A 225 16.05 -1.84 -1.92
C ALA A 225 17.25 -2.66 -1.41
N PRO A 226 17.10 -3.59 -0.45
CA PRO A 226 18.23 -4.39 0.03
C PRO A 226 18.82 -5.31 -1.06
N LEU A 227 18.00 -5.76 -2.01
CA LEU A 227 18.46 -6.57 -3.14
C LEU A 227 19.14 -5.70 -4.21
N ALA A 228 18.54 -4.53 -4.51
CA ALA A 228 19.08 -3.57 -5.46
C ALA A 228 20.44 -2.99 -5.02
N ALA A 229 20.65 -2.81 -3.72
CA ALA A 229 21.93 -2.41 -3.14
C ALA A 229 23.03 -3.46 -3.34
N ARG A 230 22.66 -4.72 -3.49
CA ARG A 230 23.59 -5.82 -3.66
C ARG A 230 23.91 -6.12 -5.14
N ARG A 231 22.94 -6.02 -6.02
CA ARG A 231 23.07 -6.25 -7.47
C ARG A 231 22.24 -5.25 -8.26
N PRO A 232 22.79 -4.68 -9.35
CA PRO A 232 22.04 -3.75 -10.19
C PRO A 232 20.77 -4.38 -10.78
N LEU A 233 19.64 -3.69 -10.57
CA LEU A 233 18.35 -4.06 -11.16
C LEU A 233 18.30 -3.64 -12.63
N ARG A 234 17.88 -4.56 -13.49
CA ARG A 234 17.67 -4.36 -14.92
C ARG A 234 16.20 -4.11 -15.26
N ARG A 235 15.29 -4.92 -14.69
CA ARG A 235 13.86 -4.86 -14.98
C ARG A 235 13.02 -5.39 -13.82
N ILE A 236 11.82 -4.84 -13.67
CA ILE A 236 10.81 -5.29 -12.71
C ILE A 236 9.50 -5.56 -13.47
N VAL A 237 8.89 -6.71 -13.22
CA VAL A 237 7.49 -6.98 -13.56
C VAL A 237 6.75 -7.22 -12.27
N VAL A 238 5.66 -6.48 -12.03
CA VAL A 238 4.89 -6.59 -10.80
C VAL A 238 3.40 -6.67 -11.09
N SER A 239 2.73 -7.62 -10.44
CA SER A 239 1.27 -7.69 -10.38
C SER A 239 0.81 -7.48 -8.95
N THR A 240 -0.06 -6.49 -8.71
CA THR A 240 -0.56 -6.19 -7.38
C THR A 240 -1.93 -6.79 -7.17
N TYR A 241 -2.20 -7.23 -5.94
CA TYR A 241 -3.48 -7.76 -5.46
C TYR A 241 -3.95 -6.83 -4.34
N GLN A 242 -4.72 -5.80 -4.72
CA GLN A 242 -5.06 -4.69 -3.84
C GLN A 242 -6.41 -4.89 -3.16
N SER A 243 -6.39 -4.85 -1.83
CA SER A 243 -7.58 -5.00 -0.98
C SER A 243 -8.55 -3.81 -1.07
N ALA A 244 -9.79 -4.02 -0.61
CA ALA A 244 -10.83 -3.00 -0.55
C ALA A 244 -10.43 -1.77 0.27
N SER A 245 -9.66 -1.95 1.33
CA SER A 245 -9.23 -0.86 2.23
C SER A 245 -8.40 0.22 1.54
N GLY A 246 -7.73 -0.08 0.41
CA GLY A 246 -7.07 0.93 -0.42
C GLY A 246 -8.04 1.96 -1.04
N ALA A 247 -9.33 1.63 -1.15
CA ALA A 247 -10.41 2.53 -1.53
C ALA A 247 -11.16 3.13 -0.31
N GLY A 248 -10.67 2.88 0.91
CA GLY A 248 -11.19 3.44 2.15
C GLY A 248 -12.20 2.58 2.91
N ALA A 249 -12.65 3.09 4.06
CA ALA A 249 -13.54 2.34 4.97
C ALA A 249 -14.88 1.95 4.31
N ARG A 250 -15.43 2.81 3.45
CA ARG A 250 -16.68 2.53 2.75
C ARG A 250 -16.57 1.34 1.80
N ALA A 251 -15.44 1.18 1.11
CA ALA A 251 -15.22 0.04 0.22
C ALA A 251 -15.07 -1.28 1.01
N MET A 252 -14.48 -1.26 2.21
CA MET A 252 -14.45 -2.43 3.10
C MET A 252 -15.85 -2.84 3.56
N GLU A 253 -16.69 -1.87 3.92
CA GLU A 253 -18.06 -2.16 4.34
C GLU A 253 -18.90 -2.65 3.16
N GLU A 254 -18.75 -2.04 1.99
CA GLU A 254 -19.38 -2.51 0.75
C GLU A 254 -19.00 -3.97 0.46
N LEU A 255 -17.72 -4.33 0.54
CA LEU A 255 -17.27 -5.72 0.36
C LEU A 255 -17.96 -6.67 1.35
N ARG A 256 -18.08 -6.30 2.63
CA ARG A 256 -18.75 -7.12 3.64
C ARG A 256 -20.24 -7.31 3.34
N SER A 257 -20.94 -6.23 3.05
CA SER A 257 -22.38 -6.24 2.80
C SER A 257 -22.73 -6.99 1.51
N LEU A 258 -22.00 -6.73 0.42
CA LEU A 258 -22.24 -7.40 -0.85
C LEU A 258 -21.85 -8.89 -0.82
N SER A 259 -20.85 -9.27 0.00
CA SER A 259 -20.54 -10.69 0.22
C SER A 259 -21.71 -11.43 0.89
N ARG A 260 -22.36 -10.83 1.88
CA ARG A 260 -23.58 -11.39 2.48
C ARG A 260 -24.69 -11.49 1.45
N THR A 261 -24.94 -10.42 0.69
CA THR A 261 -25.96 -10.41 -0.37
C THR A 261 -25.79 -11.58 -1.35
N VAL A 262 -24.55 -11.82 -1.82
CA VAL A 262 -24.25 -12.94 -2.75
C VAL A 262 -24.48 -14.30 -2.10
N LEU A 263 -24.05 -14.48 -0.84
CA LEU A 263 -24.23 -15.73 -0.11
C LEU A 263 -25.72 -16.05 0.15
N ASP A 264 -26.53 -15.01 0.33
CA ASP A 264 -27.98 -15.14 0.52
C ASP A 264 -28.74 -15.29 -0.84
N GLY A 265 -28.03 -15.42 -1.95
CA GLY A 265 -28.59 -15.59 -3.30
C GLY A 265 -29.10 -14.32 -3.95
N GLY A 266 -28.80 -13.14 -3.37
CA GLY A 266 -29.13 -11.84 -3.93
C GLY A 266 -28.14 -11.36 -4.99
N THR A 267 -28.53 -10.31 -5.72
CA THR A 267 -27.68 -9.65 -6.72
C THR A 267 -26.93 -8.49 -6.07
N PRO A 268 -25.57 -8.49 -6.05
CA PRO A 268 -24.81 -7.41 -5.47
C PRO A 268 -24.84 -6.16 -6.37
N VAL A 269 -25.17 -5.01 -5.79
CA VAL A 269 -25.12 -3.70 -6.46
C VAL A 269 -24.06 -2.85 -5.77
N SER A 270 -23.04 -2.47 -6.52
CA SER A 270 -21.89 -1.68 -6.02
C SER A 270 -22.20 -0.19 -6.09
N GLU A 271 -21.89 0.57 -5.04
CA GLU A 271 -22.09 2.02 -4.94
C GLU A 271 -20.76 2.79 -4.76
N VAL A 272 -19.75 2.12 -4.21
CA VAL A 272 -18.43 2.72 -3.88
C VAL A 272 -17.40 2.39 -4.95
N LEU A 273 -17.36 1.13 -5.37
CA LEU A 273 -16.47 0.66 -6.43
C LEU A 273 -17.23 0.54 -7.75
N PRO A 274 -16.58 0.59 -8.92
CA PRO A 274 -17.26 0.50 -10.21
C PRO A 274 -17.91 -0.86 -10.48
N HIS A 275 -17.43 -1.90 -9.79
CA HIS A 275 -17.93 -3.26 -9.86
C HIS A 275 -17.97 -3.88 -8.46
N SER A 276 -18.89 -4.82 -8.25
CA SER A 276 -18.90 -5.60 -7.01
C SER A 276 -17.59 -6.37 -6.88
N LEU A 277 -16.94 -6.19 -5.73
CA LEU A 277 -15.73 -6.92 -5.37
C LEU A 277 -16.04 -8.25 -4.67
N ALA A 278 -17.29 -8.47 -4.24
CA ALA A 278 -17.71 -9.70 -3.58
C ALA A 278 -17.56 -10.91 -4.52
N PHE A 279 -16.68 -11.85 -4.15
CA PHE A 279 -16.30 -13.04 -4.93
C PHE A 279 -15.87 -12.73 -6.37
N ASN A 280 -15.27 -11.56 -6.60
CA ASN A 280 -14.86 -11.06 -7.91
C ASN A 280 -13.51 -10.35 -7.80
N LEU A 281 -12.85 -10.16 -8.93
CA LEU A 281 -11.69 -9.29 -9.08
C LEU A 281 -11.83 -8.46 -10.36
N PHE A 282 -11.20 -7.31 -10.38
CA PHE A 282 -11.14 -6.45 -11.57
C PHE A 282 -9.88 -5.58 -11.57
N LEU A 283 -9.48 -5.08 -12.74
CA LEU A 283 -8.34 -4.19 -12.88
C LEU A 283 -8.57 -2.89 -12.09
N HIS A 284 -7.51 -2.31 -11.56
CA HIS A 284 -7.61 -1.09 -10.76
C HIS A 284 -8.33 0.03 -11.49
N ASN A 285 -9.28 0.65 -10.83
CA ASN A 285 -10.26 1.60 -11.38
C ASN A 285 -9.77 3.05 -11.46
N SER A 286 -8.47 3.32 -11.34
CA SER A 286 -7.93 4.64 -11.63
C SER A 286 -7.98 4.95 -13.13
N PRO A 287 -7.98 6.25 -13.53
CA PRO A 287 -8.11 6.63 -14.92
C PRO A 287 -7.07 5.98 -15.84
N LEU A 288 -7.53 5.49 -16.99
CA LEU A 288 -6.66 4.98 -18.04
C LEU A 288 -5.99 6.14 -18.80
N GLN A 289 -4.72 5.95 -19.15
CA GLN A 289 -3.92 6.86 -19.94
C GLN A 289 -3.88 6.39 -21.41
N ALA A 290 -3.44 7.27 -22.31
CA ALA A 290 -3.38 6.99 -23.73
C ALA A 290 -2.49 5.80 -24.13
N ASN A 291 -1.53 5.43 -23.26
CA ASN A 291 -0.65 4.26 -23.44
C ASN A 291 -1.27 2.93 -22.93
N GLY A 292 -2.53 2.95 -22.48
CA GLY A 292 -3.24 1.78 -21.98
C GLY A 292 -2.99 1.41 -20.52
N TYR A 293 -2.07 2.08 -19.83
CA TYR A 293 -1.84 1.91 -18.40
C TYR A 293 -2.82 2.77 -17.59
N CYS A 294 -3.22 2.31 -16.42
CA CYS A 294 -3.95 3.14 -15.49
C CYS A 294 -3.00 3.98 -14.60
N GLU A 295 -3.50 5.05 -13.99
CA GLU A 295 -2.68 5.92 -13.13
C GLU A 295 -1.98 5.17 -12.01
N GLU A 296 -2.61 4.15 -11.42
CA GLU A 296 -2.03 3.36 -10.33
C GLU A 296 -0.77 2.61 -10.79
N GLU A 297 -0.80 2.05 -11.99
CA GLU A 297 0.33 1.35 -12.60
C GLU A 297 1.48 2.31 -12.93
N LEU A 298 1.16 3.50 -13.44
CA LEU A 298 2.16 4.55 -13.71
C LEU A 298 2.77 5.13 -12.43
N LYS A 299 2.02 5.22 -11.33
CA LYS A 299 2.58 5.59 -10.02
C LYS A 299 3.67 4.61 -9.61
N MET A 300 3.43 3.30 -9.71
CA MET A 300 4.45 2.30 -9.39
C MET A 300 5.72 2.51 -10.20
N LEU A 301 5.62 2.78 -11.50
CA LEU A 301 6.78 3.05 -12.36
C LEU A 301 7.55 4.31 -11.92
N HIS A 302 6.85 5.44 -11.86
CA HIS A 302 7.52 6.73 -11.66
C HIS A 302 8.00 6.93 -10.22
N GLU A 303 7.21 6.49 -9.24
CA GLU A 303 7.56 6.60 -7.84
C GLU A 303 8.73 5.65 -7.48
N THR A 304 8.74 4.41 -7.97
CA THR A 304 9.86 3.47 -7.76
C THR A 304 11.17 4.04 -8.32
N ARG A 305 11.14 4.58 -9.54
CA ARG A 305 12.30 5.25 -10.14
C ARG A 305 12.82 6.39 -9.27
N LYS A 306 11.92 7.23 -8.77
CA LYS A 306 12.27 8.40 -7.93
C LYS A 306 12.84 7.97 -6.58
N ILE A 307 12.23 7.00 -5.90
CA ILE A 307 12.66 6.52 -4.59
C ILE A 307 14.03 5.85 -4.65
N LEU A 308 14.24 4.98 -5.65
CA LEU A 308 15.50 4.26 -5.84
C LEU A 308 16.60 5.10 -6.52
N GLY A 309 16.28 6.28 -7.03
CA GLY A 309 17.24 7.08 -7.80
C GLY A 309 17.66 6.45 -9.14
N LEU A 310 16.81 5.60 -9.73
CA LEU A 310 17.06 4.85 -10.95
C LEU A 310 16.12 5.31 -12.08
N PRO A 311 16.38 6.44 -12.74
CA PRO A 311 15.43 7.05 -13.70
C PRO A 311 15.12 6.17 -14.91
N ASP A 312 16.07 5.31 -15.31
CA ASP A 312 15.96 4.45 -16.48
C ASP A 312 15.49 3.02 -16.15
N LEU A 313 15.21 2.72 -14.89
CA LEU A 313 14.74 1.40 -14.45
C LEU A 313 13.51 0.99 -15.26
N ARG A 314 13.57 -0.19 -15.87
CA ARG A 314 12.48 -0.78 -16.64
C ARG A 314 11.49 -1.45 -15.70
N LEU A 315 10.29 -0.89 -15.56
CA LEU A 315 9.23 -1.44 -14.72
C LEU A 315 7.90 -1.48 -15.48
N THR A 316 7.18 -2.57 -15.38
CA THR A 316 5.79 -2.67 -15.79
C THR A 316 4.96 -3.22 -14.62
N ALA A 317 3.77 -2.67 -14.44
CA ALA A 317 2.86 -3.07 -13.38
C ALA A 317 1.48 -3.45 -13.94
N THR A 318 0.81 -4.40 -13.30
CA THR A 318 -0.62 -4.68 -13.48
C THR A 318 -1.29 -4.62 -12.12
N CYS A 319 -2.21 -3.69 -11.92
CA CYS A 319 -2.86 -3.48 -10.64
C CYS A 319 -4.27 -4.07 -10.64
N VAL A 320 -4.57 -4.96 -9.67
CA VAL A 320 -5.83 -5.71 -9.58
C VAL A 320 -6.49 -5.49 -8.22
N ARG A 321 -7.79 -5.18 -8.20
CA ARG A 321 -8.62 -5.23 -6.99
C ARG A 321 -9.04 -6.67 -6.72
N VAL A 322 -8.88 -7.11 -5.48
CA VAL A 322 -9.22 -8.46 -5.01
C VAL A 322 -10.14 -8.42 -3.79
N PRO A 323 -10.97 -9.46 -3.54
CA PRO A 323 -11.96 -9.47 -2.46
C PRO A 323 -11.31 -9.75 -1.09
N VAL A 324 -10.30 -8.97 -0.77
CA VAL A 324 -9.59 -8.95 0.51
C VAL A 324 -9.92 -7.64 1.22
N LEU A 325 -10.19 -7.70 2.52
CA LEU A 325 -10.60 -6.52 3.27
C LEU A 325 -9.45 -5.54 3.48
N ARG A 326 -8.29 -6.01 3.97
CA ARG A 326 -7.11 -5.21 4.33
C ARG A 326 -5.83 -5.97 3.99
N ALA A 327 -4.75 -5.25 3.78
CA ALA A 327 -3.45 -5.67 3.28
C ALA A 327 -3.41 -5.94 1.76
N HIS A 328 -2.34 -5.50 1.12
CA HIS A 328 -2.05 -5.75 -0.28
C HIS A 328 -1.03 -6.87 -0.44
N SER A 329 -1.08 -7.53 -1.58
CA SER A 329 -0.05 -8.50 -1.97
C SER A 329 0.49 -8.16 -3.36
N GLU A 330 1.71 -8.61 -3.64
CA GLU A 330 2.35 -8.38 -4.93
C GLU A 330 3.13 -9.62 -5.37
N ALA A 331 2.96 -10.03 -6.62
CA ALA A 331 3.82 -10.98 -7.30
C ALA A 331 4.86 -10.19 -8.10
N VAL A 332 6.13 -10.43 -7.83
CA VAL A 332 7.23 -9.60 -8.33
C VAL A 332 8.29 -10.48 -8.99
N ASN A 333 8.60 -10.14 -10.24
CA ASN A 333 9.75 -10.65 -10.99
C ASN A 333 10.82 -9.58 -11.05
N LEU A 334 12.02 -9.91 -10.61
CA LEU A 334 13.19 -9.02 -10.54
C LEU A 334 14.30 -9.55 -11.43
N GLU A 335 14.58 -8.87 -12.51
CA GLU A 335 15.70 -9.15 -13.40
C GLU A 335 16.90 -8.27 -13.02
N PHE A 336 18.05 -8.87 -12.80
CA PHE A 336 19.32 -8.22 -12.45
C PHE A 336 20.28 -8.25 -13.63
N GLU A 337 21.36 -7.48 -13.55
CA GLU A 337 22.43 -7.52 -14.56
C GLU A 337 23.21 -8.86 -14.52
N GLU A 338 23.25 -9.52 -13.36
CA GLU A 338 23.96 -10.76 -13.11
C GLU A 338 23.06 -11.75 -12.34
N PRO A 339 23.34 -13.08 -12.40
CA PRO A 339 22.60 -14.07 -11.62
C PRO A 339 22.63 -13.75 -10.13
N PHE A 340 21.48 -13.88 -9.48
CA PHE A 340 21.33 -13.67 -8.04
C PHE A 340 20.92 -14.97 -7.34
N PRO A 341 21.82 -15.60 -6.56
CA PRO A 341 21.51 -16.83 -5.85
C PRO A 341 20.33 -16.66 -4.88
N VAL A 342 19.38 -17.56 -4.92
CA VAL A 342 18.16 -17.50 -4.11
C VAL A 342 18.48 -17.43 -2.61
N GLU A 343 19.44 -18.22 -2.13
CA GLU A 343 19.77 -18.25 -0.71
C GLU A 343 20.51 -16.98 -0.26
N GLU A 344 21.26 -16.31 -1.15
CA GLU A 344 21.84 -14.98 -0.88
C GLU A 344 20.73 -13.94 -0.73
N ALA A 345 19.74 -13.94 -1.63
CA ALA A 345 18.59 -13.03 -1.56
C ALA A 345 17.76 -13.26 -0.28
N ARG A 346 17.55 -14.52 0.12
CA ARG A 346 16.86 -14.89 1.37
C ARG A 346 17.60 -14.35 2.59
N ALA A 347 18.92 -14.53 2.63
CA ALA A 347 19.76 -14.07 3.74
C ALA A 347 19.73 -12.53 3.87
N ILE A 348 19.76 -11.81 2.75
CA ILE A 348 19.66 -10.35 2.72
C ILE A 348 18.31 -9.90 3.27
N LEU A 349 17.22 -10.47 2.76
CA LEU A 349 15.87 -10.10 3.14
C LEU A 349 15.55 -10.45 4.61
N ALA A 350 16.12 -11.52 5.15
CA ALA A 350 15.97 -11.88 6.55
C ALA A 350 16.55 -10.84 7.53
N GLY A 351 17.54 -10.05 7.10
CA GLY A 351 18.16 -8.99 7.89
C GLY A 351 17.76 -7.57 7.49
N ALA A 352 16.87 -7.42 6.50
CA ALA A 352 16.55 -6.11 5.95
C ALA A 352 15.57 -5.32 6.84
N PRO A 353 15.80 -4.01 7.05
CA PRO A 353 14.89 -3.16 7.80
C PRO A 353 13.49 -3.14 7.18
N GLY A 354 12.45 -3.22 8.00
CA GLY A 354 11.05 -3.19 7.56
C GLY A 354 10.57 -4.45 6.84
N VAL A 355 11.42 -5.48 6.70
CA VAL A 355 11.08 -6.76 6.06
C VAL A 355 10.93 -7.86 7.10
N GLU A 356 9.97 -8.74 6.91
CA GLU A 356 9.83 -10.03 7.60
C GLU A 356 9.88 -11.16 6.58
N LEU A 357 10.86 -12.05 6.70
CA LEU A 357 10.94 -13.22 5.83
C LEU A 357 9.99 -14.33 6.31
N ILE A 358 8.95 -14.62 5.52
CA ILE A 358 8.02 -15.74 5.73
C ILE A 358 8.14 -16.68 4.51
N ASP A 359 9.14 -17.55 4.51
CA ASP A 359 9.43 -18.42 3.36
C ASP A 359 9.81 -19.84 3.81
N ASP A 360 8.88 -20.49 4.52
CA ASP A 360 9.00 -21.88 4.94
C ASP A 360 8.44 -22.79 3.84
N ARG A 361 9.35 -23.43 3.10
CA ARG A 361 9.02 -24.31 1.97
C ARG A 361 8.49 -25.67 2.43
N GLU A 362 8.93 -26.17 3.57
CA GLU A 362 8.52 -27.46 4.11
C GLU A 362 7.11 -27.38 4.66
N ALA A 363 6.82 -26.39 5.47
CA ALA A 363 5.48 -26.13 5.99
C ALA A 363 4.55 -25.44 4.98
N GLN A 364 5.04 -25.08 3.78
CA GLN A 364 4.33 -24.33 2.76
C GLN A 364 3.74 -23.00 3.30
N ARG A 365 4.45 -22.38 4.24
CA ARG A 365 4.03 -21.13 4.85
C ARG A 365 4.68 -19.94 4.15
N PHE A 366 3.83 -19.12 3.53
CA PHE A 366 4.20 -17.92 2.78
C PHE A 366 3.33 -16.74 3.23
N PRO A 367 3.70 -15.47 2.92
CA PRO A 367 2.93 -14.31 3.34
C PRO A 367 1.48 -14.35 2.85
N MET A 368 0.54 -14.01 3.73
CA MET A 368 -0.88 -13.85 3.42
C MET A 368 -1.40 -12.51 3.98
N PRO A 369 -2.40 -11.88 3.35
CA PRO A 369 -3.01 -10.65 3.85
C PRO A 369 -3.47 -10.72 5.30
N THR A 370 -3.99 -11.88 5.74
CA THR A 370 -4.42 -12.12 7.12
C THR A 370 -3.29 -12.11 8.13
N ASP A 371 -2.07 -12.52 7.72
CA ASP A 371 -0.91 -12.57 8.59
C ASP A 371 -0.31 -11.18 8.85
N VAL A 372 -0.46 -10.25 7.90
CA VAL A 372 0.18 -8.93 7.93
C VAL A 372 -0.77 -7.80 8.29
N THR A 373 -2.08 -8.06 8.32
CA THR A 373 -3.06 -7.05 8.73
C THR A 373 -2.80 -6.57 10.15
N GLY A 374 -2.62 -5.26 10.34
CA GLY A 374 -2.29 -4.64 11.62
C GLY A 374 -0.82 -4.76 12.02
N ARG A 375 0.08 -5.23 11.12
CA ARG A 375 1.51 -5.37 11.39
C ARG A 375 2.34 -4.37 10.58
N ASP A 376 3.50 -4.02 11.12
CA ASP A 376 4.39 -3.02 10.55
C ASP A 376 5.26 -3.54 9.37
N PRO A 377 5.87 -4.74 9.46
CA PRO A 377 6.77 -5.22 8.42
C PRO A 377 6.05 -5.58 7.12
N VAL A 378 6.79 -5.46 6.01
CA VAL A 378 6.45 -6.07 4.74
C VAL A 378 6.93 -7.52 4.78
N ALA A 379 6.01 -8.47 4.72
CA ALA A 379 6.33 -9.89 4.68
C ALA A 379 6.72 -10.29 3.25
N VAL A 380 7.86 -10.97 3.10
CA VAL A 380 8.38 -11.46 1.82
C VAL A 380 8.59 -12.96 1.89
N GLY A 381 8.23 -13.67 0.82
CA GLY A 381 8.44 -15.11 0.71
C GLY A 381 8.25 -15.63 -0.71
N ARG A 382 8.13 -16.94 -0.87
CA ARG A 382 8.09 -17.62 -2.19
C ARG A 382 9.26 -17.22 -3.09
N ILE A 383 10.43 -16.98 -2.49
CA ILE A 383 11.63 -16.56 -3.21
C ILE A 383 12.17 -17.76 -3.98
N ARG A 384 12.29 -17.61 -5.29
CA ARG A 384 12.72 -18.69 -6.18
C ARG A 384 13.38 -18.13 -7.43
N GLN A 385 14.20 -18.97 -8.08
CA GLN A 385 14.75 -18.67 -9.40
C GLN A 385 13.63 -18.60 -10.43
N ASP A 386 13.66 -17.61 -11.33
CA ASP A 386 12.87 -17.62 -12.55
C ASP A 386 13.38 -18.74 -13.48
N LEU A 387 12.45 -19.57 -13.98
CA LEU A 387 12.81 -20.69 -14.88
C LEU A 387 13.06 -20.25 -16.32
N SER A 388 12.63 -19.03 -16.66
CA SER A 388 12.73 -18.49 -18.04
C SER A 388 13.87 -17.48 -18.22
N GLU A 389 14.36 -16.89 -17.11
CA GLU A 389 15.45 -15.91 -17.11
C GLU A 389 16.43 -16.19 -15.96
N PRO A 390 17.66 -16.64 -16.27
CA PRO A 390 18.64 -17.04 -15.26
C PRO A 390 19.10 -15.89 -14.35
N ASN A 391 18.93 -14.66 -14.76
CA ASN A 391 19.27 -13.47 -13.96
C ASN A 391 18.08 -12.93 -13.17
N ALA A 392 16.93 -13.62 -13.15
CA ALA A 392 15.74 -13.14 -12.47
C ALA A 392 15.33 -13.98 -11.28
N LEU A 393 14.78 -13.29 -10.27
CA LEU A 393 14.13 -13.87 -9.10
C LEU A 393 12.63 -13.59 -9.12
N GLU A 394 11.87 -14.55 -8.65
CA GLU A 394 10.46 -14.43 -8.34
C GLU A 394 10.26 -14.33 -6.84
N LEU A 395 9.45 -13.38 -6.38
CA LEU A 395 9.03 -13.28 -5.00
C LEU A 395 7.56 -12.91 -4.86
N TRP A 396 7.05 -13.19 -3.69
CA TRP A 396 5.72 -12.80 -3.25
C TRP A 396 5.84 -11.99 -1.98
N LEU A 397 5.16 -10.85 -1.92
CA LEU A 397 5.13 -10.00 -0.75
C LEU A 397 3.70 -9.62 -0.36
N CYS A 398 3.52 -9.39 0.94
CA CYS A 398 2.31 -8.88 1.53
C CYS A 398 2.65 -7.79 2.55
N GLY A 399 1.82 -6.75 2.62
CA GLY A 399 1.98 -5.70 3.62
C GLY A 399 0.69 -4.96 3.91
N ASP A 400 0.58 -4.43 5.12
CA ASP A 400 -0.56 -3.61 5.49
C ASP A 400 -0.44 -2.22 4.87
N GLN A 401 -1.24 -1.98 3.83
CA GLN A 401 -1.18 -0.76 3.05
C GLN A 401 -1.73 0.48 3.79
N ILE A 402 -2.47 0.31 4.90
CA ILE A 402 -2.90 1.42 5.75
C ILE A 402 -1.80 1.78 6.75
N ARG A 403 -1.05 0.76 7.26
CA ARG A 403 0.10 0.96 8.17
C ARG A 403 1.35 1.31 7.38
N LYS A 404 2.18 0.32 7.02
CA LYS A 404 3.45 0.59 6.32
C LYS A 404 3.22 1.29 4.98
N GLY A 405 2.19 0.92 4.25
CA GLY A 405 1.85 1.57 2.97
C GLY A 405 1.34 3.01 3.07
N ALA A 406 1.09 3.56 4.27
CA ALA A 406 0.57 4.93 4.44
C ALA A 406 0.95 5.54 5.80
N ALA A 407 0.16 5.27 6.85
CA ALA A 407 0.23 5.97 8.13
C ALA A 407 1.58 5.77 8.84
N LEU A 408 2.07 4.54 8.92
CA LEU A 408 3.33 4.22 9.55
C LEU A 408 4.50 4.90 8.83
N ASN A 409 4.54 4.81 7.50
CA ASN A 409 5.60 5.44 6.71
C ASN A 409 5.65 6.96 6.95
N ALA A 410 4.48 7.61 7.03
CA ALA A 410 4.40 9.04 7.33
C ALA A 410 4.91 9.39 8.73
N ILE A 411 4.60 8.58 9.75
CA ILE A 411 5.10 8.77 11.11
C ILE A 411 6.61 8.52 11.18
N GLN A 412 7.12 7.48 10.54
CA GLN A 412 8.56 7.21 10.46
C GLN A 412 9.33 8.36 9.79
N ILE A 413 8.75 9.02 8.77
CA ILE A 413 9.33 10.25 8.21
C ILE A 413 9.37 11.37 9.26
N ALA A 414 8.32 11.54 10.05
CA ALA A 414 8.31 12.53 11.12
C ALA A 414 9.34 12.23 12.23
N GLU A 415 9.51 10.97 12.58
CA GLU A 415 10.55 10.50 13.52
C GLU A 415 11.95 10.85 13.01
N LEU A 416 12.26 10.55 11.74
CA LEU A 416 13.52 10.94 11.11
C LEU A 416 13.79 12.44 11.22
N LEU A 417 12.77 13.28 10.99
CA LEU A 417 12.93 14.73 11.06
C LEU A 417 13.15 15.24 12.49
N GLN A 418 12.70 14.51 13.52
CA GLN A 418 13.02 14.83 14.92
C GLN A 418 14.40 14.36 15.33
N GLU A 419 14.81 13.18 14.86
CA GLU A 419 16.10 12.58 15.19
C GLU A 419 17.26 13.28 14.47
N GLY A 420 17.00 13.79 13.26
CA GLY A 420 17.97 14.48 12.43
C GLY A 420 18.80 13.57 11.53
N PRO A 421 19.66 14.15 10.67
CA PRO A 421 20.38 13.42 9.63
C PRO A 421 21.36 12.35 10.13
N ASP A 422 21.83 12.44 11.37
CA ASP A 422 22.74 11.45 11.95
C ASP A 422 22.04 10.10 12.17
N ALA A 423 20.76 10.10 12.49
CA ALA A 423 19.95 8.88 12.59
C ALA A 423 19.81 8.15 11.25
N ALA A 424 19.77 8.89 10.14
CA ALA A 424 19.72 8.34 8.80
C ALA A 424 21.05 7.70 8.34
N ALA A 425 22.14 7.93 9.03
CA ALA A 425 23.45 7.36 8.68
C ALA A 425 23.59 5.89 9.12
N GLY A 426 22.76 5.42 10.08
CA GLY A 426 22.74 4.04 10.56
C GLY A 426 21.84 3.09 9.74
N GLY A 427 20.93 3.61 8.94
CA GLY A 427 20.10 2.86 7.99
C GLY A 427 20.78 2.82 6.63
N GLY A 428 21.12 1.63 6.16
CA GLY A 428 21.96 1.34 5.01
C GLY A 428 21.85 2.31 3.84
N ALA A 429 23.01 2.78 3.39
CA ALA A 429 23.13 3.49 2.13
C ALA A 429 22.88 2.51 0.96
N VAL A 430 21.91 2.83 0.11
CA VAL A 430 21.83 2.31 -1.26
C VAL A 430 22.74 3.16 -2.12
#